data_777c6263cb286e8e63b15a18c0182997
#
_entry.id   777c6263cb286e8e63b15a18c0182997
#
_cell.length_a   1.000
_cell.length_b   1.000
_cell.length_c   1.000
_cell.angle_alpha   90.00
_cell.angle_beta   90.00
_cell.angle_gamma   90.00
#
_symmetry.space_group_name_H-M   'P 1'
#
loop_
_entity.id
_entity.type
_entity.pdbx_description
1 polymer ?
#
loop_
_entity_poly.entity_id
_entity_poly.type
_entity_poly.pdbx_seq_one_letter_code
_entity_poly.pdbx_strand_id
1 'polypeptide(L)'
;MDTTLQMPQNVTLPSHFWRRFAAYTVDIIIFQAAILIAVYYFSTISPLDFLLNGRTSMQCSEAVPDQLAQRIDAEWPLRTTETRTSEICEVSRIGSGKQRYLEIDVAIEPWDYVTPAQVLTIPVDADNNPVTKTIPGYTSLMSSIANTALIALAFACFSAKGRRTFGKAVFFLRVRSVDGKDPNFGTAFKREILKFSPNLLLSLVVFTISLFPVYPTEDFDALLGMFRNGYTPEDNGTAISYFIWTIAVMAWWGWPFIVWKGQTFYDRICACKVVSA
;
A
#
# COMPACT_ATOMS: atom_id res chain seq x y z
N MET A 1 -26.02 -3.19 35.59
CA MET A 1 -25.54 -4.58 35.52
C MET A 1 -24.11 -4.54 35.02
N ASP A 2 -23.19 -4.38 35.99
CA ASP A 2 -21.74 -4.35 35.71
C ASP A 2 -21.23 -5.78 35.57
N THR A 3 -21.16 -6.29 34.35
CA THR A 3 -20.40 -7.50 34.06
C THR A 3 -18.95 -7.10 33.72
N THR A 4 -18.21 -6.67 34.74
CA THR A 4 -16.75 -6.66 34.67
C THR A 4 -16.30 -8.10 34.45
N LEU A 5 -15.87 -8.40 33.22
CA LEU A 5 -15.19 -9.65 32.87
C LEU A 5 -13.88 -9.73 33.68
N GLN A 6 -14.00 -10.24 34.92
CA GLN A 6 -12.81 -10.61 35.70
C GLN A 6 -12.14 -11.79 34.99
N MET A 7 -11.12 -11.49 34.22
CA MET A 7 -10.21 -12.52 33.77
C MET A 7 -9.46 -13.09 34.99
N PRO A 8 -9.32 -14.41 35.10
CA PRO A 8 -8.51 -15.02 36.14
C PRO A 8 -7.07 -14.50 36.04
N GLN A 9 -6.61 -13.84 37.10
CA GLN A 9 -5.40 -13.01 37.13
C GLN A 9 -4.06 -13.73 36.96
N ASN A 10 -4.00 -15.06 36.81
CA ASN A 10 -2.74 -15.81 36.93
C ASN A 10 -2.42 -16.85 35.84
N VAL A 11 -3.08 -16.81 34.68
CA VAL A 11 -2.65 -17.71 33.60
C VAL A 11 -1.61 -17.00 32.73
N THR A 12 -0.34 -17.28 32.98
CA THR A 12 0.73 -16.87 32.07
C THR A 12 0.62 -17.65 30.76
N LEU A 13 0.05 -17.03 29.73
CA LEU A 13 -0.02 -17.63 28.41
C LEU A 13 1.40 -17.64 27.78
N PRO A 14 1.84 -18.78 27.25
CA PRO A 14 3.12 -18.84 26.55
C PRO A 14 3.10 -17.86 25.37
N SER A 15 4.13 -17.05 25.26
CA SER A 15 4.14 -15.93 24.29
C SER A 15 4.22 -16.38 22.83
N HIS A 16 4.78 -17.53 22.53
CA HIS A 16 4.95 -18.05 21.14
C HIS A 16 5.24 -16.98 20.08
N PHE A 17 5.86 -15.84 20.44
CA PHE A 17 6.02 -14.68 19.59
C PHE A 17 6.64 -15.04 18.24
N TRP A 18 7.82 -15.64 18.24
CA TRP A 18 8.55 -15.98 17.01
C TRP A 18 7.83 -17.03 16.17
N ARG A 19 7.18 -18.00 16.82
CA ARG A 19 6.37 -18.99 16.11
C ARG A 19 5.13 -18.36 15.46
N ARG A 20 4.50 -17.40 16.12
CA ARG A 20 3.35 -16.65 15.57
C ARG A 20 3.79 -15.74 14.44
N PHE A 21 4.93 -15.05 14.58
CA PHE A 21 5.50 -14.22 13.56
C PHE A 21 5.84 -15.04 12.30
N ALA A 22 6.59 -16.14 12.45
CA ALA A 22 6.96 -17.03 11.35
C ALA A 22 5.71 -17.64 10.68
N ALA A 23 4.73 -18.12 11.45
CA ALA A 23 3.47 -18.63 10.92
C ALA A 23 2.73 -17.58 10.10
N TYR A 24 2.68 -16.35 10.58
CA TYR A 24 2.04 -15.25 9.87
C TYR A 24 2.76 -14.89 8.57
N THR A 25 4.10 -14.83 8.60
CA THR A 25 4.90 -14.55 7.40
C THR A 25 4.68 -15.60 6.32
N VAL A 26 4.71 -16.87 6.69
CA VAL A 26 4.41 -17.98 5.76
C VAL A 26 2.99 -17.87 5.19
N ASP A 27 2.01 -17.63 6.04
CA ASP A 27 0.63 -17.45 5.60
C ASP A 27 0.48 -16.29 4.62
N ILE A 28 1.05 -15.13 4.92
CA ILE A 28 0.98 -13.97 4.03
C ILE A 28 1.63 -14.25 2.67
N ILE A 29 2.81 -14.86 2.64
CA ILE A 29 3.49 -15.20 1.38
C ILE A 29 2.62 -16.11 0.52
N ILE A 30 2.06 -17.15 1.11
CA ILE A 30 1.22 -18.12 0.38
C ILE A 30 -0.05 -17.45 -0.14
N PHE A 31 -0.76 -16.68 0.69
CA PHE A 31 -1.99 -16.03 0.28
C PHE A 31 -1.74 -14.92 -0.75
N GLN A 32 -0.67 -14.13 -0.60
CA GLN A 32 -0.31 -13.13 -1.61
C GLN A 32 0.08 -13.79 -2.94
N ALA A 33 0.84 -14.86 -2.91
CA ALA A 33 1.17 -15.62 -4.12
C ALA A 33 -0.09 -16.18 -4.81
N ALA A 34 -1.02 -16.73 -4.03
CA ALA A 34 -2.28 -17.25 -4.57
C ALA A 34 -3.15 -16.14 -5.18
N ILE A 35 -3.22 -14.97 -4.52
CA ILE A 35 -3.93 -13.80 -5.05
C ILE A 35 -3.27 -13.33 -6.35
N LEU A 36 -1.94 -13.18 -6.38
CA LEU A 36 -1.22 -12.76 -7.58
C LEU A 36 -1.43 -13.72 -8.76
N ILE A 37 -1.40 -15.03 -8.49
CA ILE A 37 -1.67 -16.06 -9.51
C ILE A 37 -3.11 -15.94 -10.01
N ALA A 38 -4.08 -15.88 -9.11
CA ALA A 38 -5.48 -15.73 -9.47
C ALA A 38 -5.71 -14.49 -10.34
N VAL A 39 -5.11 -13.38 -9.96
CA VAL A 39 -5.20 -12.13 -10.70
C VAL A 39 -4.55 -12.22 -12.07
N TYR A 40 -3.36 -12.81 -12.16
CA TYR A 40 -2.71 -13.04 -13.44
C TYR A 40 -3.63 -13.80 -14.41
N TYR A 41 -4.30 -14.87 -13.93
CA TYR A 41 -5.26 -15.62 -14.76
C TYR A 41 -6.54 -14.84 -15.07
N PHE A 42 -7.10 -14.12 -14.10
CA PHE A 42 -8.33 -13.35 -14.30
C PHE A 42 -8.10 -12.07 -15.14
N SER A 43 -6.93 -11.46 -15.10
CA SER A 43 -6.60 -10.29 -15.94
C SER A 43 -6.54 -10.64 -17.43
N THR A 44 -6.31 -11.91 -17.78
CA THR A 44 -6.36 -12.36 -19.18
C THR A 44 -7.78 -12.57 -19.70
N ILE A 45 -8.77 -12.67 -18.81
CA ILE A 45 -10.15 -13.02 -19.16
C ILE A 45 -11.11 -11.85 -18.97
N SER A 46 -10.86 -10.95 -18.04
CA SER A 46 -11.75 -9.84 -17.71
C SER A 46 -10.97 -8.64 -17.16
N PRO A 47 -11.33 -7.41 -17.52
CA PRO A 47 -10.73 -6.20 -16.96
C PRO A 47 -11.19 -5.98 -15.50
N LEU A 48 -10.93 -6.93 -14.61
CA LEU A 48 -11.12 -6.74 -13.16
C LEU A 48 -9.98 -5.91 -12.59
N ASP A 49 -9.95 -4.70 -13.01
CA ASP A 49 -8.89 -3.73 -12.90
C ASP A 49 -8.64 -3.15 -11.51
N PHE A 50 -9.62 -3.28 -10.62
CA PHE A 50 -9.60 -2.54 -9.36
C PHE A 50 -9.00 -3.30 -8.17
N LEU A 51 -8.70 -4.59 -8.32
CA LEU A 51 -8.28 -5.41 -7.16
C LEU A 51 -6.78 -5.39 -6.87
N LEU A 52 -5.96 -4.84 -7.76
CA LEU A 52 -4.53 -5.06 -7.63
C LEU A 52 -3.67 -3.88 -8.10
N ASN A 53 -2.96 -3.31 -7.16
CA ASN A 53 -1.73 -2.57 -7.42
C ASN A 53 -0.65 -3.54 -7.98
N GLY A 54 -0.92 -4.14 -9.15
CA GLY A 54 -0.01 -5.04 -9.82
C GLY A 54 0.92 -4.29 -10.76
N ARG A 55 2.00 -4.93 -11.11
CA ARG A 55 3.13 -4.51 -11.94
C ARG A 55 2.79 -3.37 -12.88
N THR A 56 3.39 -2.23 -12.60
CA THR A 56 3.39 -1.08 -13.50
C THR A 56 4.45 -1.32 -14.57
N SER A 57 4.07 -1.47 -15.81
CA SER A 57 5.01 -1.33 -16.91
C SER A 57 4.91 0.11 -17.42
N MET A 58 6.00 0.83 -17.38
CA MET A 58 6.13 2.16 -17.96
C MET A 58 6.87 2.02 -19.28
N GLN A 59 6.27 2.47 -20.35
CA GLN A 59 6.89 2.50 -21.67
C GLN A 59 6.88 3.95 -22.17
N CYS A 60 8.06 4.54 -22.25
CA CYS A 60 8.28 5.86 -22.79
C CYS A 60 8.74 5.70 -24.24
N SER A 61 7.94 6.05 -25.19
CA SER A 61 8.26 5.85 -26.62
C SER A 61 7.60 6.88 -27.54
N GLU A 62 6.75 7.73 -27.01
CA GLU A 62 6.03 8.71 -27.80
C GLU A 62 6.67 10.09 -27.63
N ALA A 63 7.07 10.69 -28.74
CA ALA A 63 7.60 12.04 -28.72
C ALA A 63 6.52 13.04 -28.29
N VAL A 64 6.93 14.04 -27.53
CA VAL A 64 6.04 15.13 -27.11
C VAL A 64 5.57 15.90 -28.33
N PRO A 65 4.27 16.24 -28.47
CA PRO A 65 3.77 17.08 -29.54
C PRO A 65 4.51 18.41 -29.64
N ASP A 66 4.78 18.88 -30.88
CA ASP A 66 5.59 20.08 -31.14
C ASP A 66 5.12 21.31 -30.35
N GLN A 67 3.82 21.52 -30.23
CA GLN A 67 3.27 22.65 -29.48
C GLN A 67 3.60 22.57 -27.98
N LEU A 68 3.52 21.36 -27.41
CA LEU A 68 3.84 21.14 -26.01
C LEU A 68 5.35 21.24 -25.77
N ALA A 69 6.17 20.72 -26.68
CA ALA A 69 7.62 20.85 -26.64
C ALA A 69 8.07 22.32 -26.67
N GLN A 70 7.50 23.13 -27.60
CA GLN A 70 7.77 24.57 -27.66
C GLN A 70 7.39 25.30 -26.37
N ARG A 71 6.26 24.93 -25.78
CA ARG A 71 5.79 25.49 -24.51
C ARG A 71 6.74 25.16 -23.35
N ILE A 72 7.21 23.91 -23.30
CA ILE A 72 8.20 23.47 -22.31
C ILE A 72 9.52 24.25 -22.51
N ASP A 73 9.97 24.42 -23.75
CA ASP A 73 11.18 25.16 -24.06
C ASP A 73 11.11 26.65 -23.69
N ALA A 74 9.94 27.24 -23.88
CA ALA A 74 9.70 28.63 -23.54
C ALA A 74 9.73 28.89 -22.01
N GLU A 75 9.06 28.06 -21.24
CA GLU A 75 8.88 28.26 -19.79
C GLU A 75 10.03 27.69 -18.96
N TRP A 76 10.70 26.65 -19.49
CA TRP A 76 11.85 26.04 -18.85
C TRP A 76 13.05 25.94 -19.81
N PRO A 77 13.67 27.07 -20.20
CA PRO A 77 14.86 27.07 -21.06
C PRO A 77 16.03 26.39 -20.37
N LEU A 78 16.76 25.57 -21.13
CA LEU A 78 17.94 24.85 -20.65
C LEU A 78 19.12 25.80 -20.40
N ARG A 79 19.89 25.54 -19.37
CA ARG A 79 21.22 26.13 -19.16
C ARG A 79 22.25 25.42 -20.04
N THR A 80 23.43 26.05 -20.22
CA THR A 80 24.47 25.56 -21.10
C THR A 80 25.00 24.15 -20.75
N THR A 81 24.82 23.74 -19.51
CA THR A 81 25.27 22.43 -18.99
C THR A 81 24.15 21.45 -18.76
N GLU A 82 22.93 21.79 -19.19
CA GLU A 82 21.74 20.96 -18.96
C GLU A 82 21.32 20.31 -20.27
N THR A 83 20.90 19.07 -20.18
CA THR A 83 20.22 18.34 -21.24
C THR A 83 18.83 17.95 -20.77
N ARG A 84 17.84 18.00 -21.65
CA ARG A 84 16.47 17.61 -21.33
C ARG A 84 15.99 16.49 -22.24
N THR A 85 15.39 15.49 -21.64
CA THR A 85 14.59 14.49 -22.33
C THR A 85 13.12 14.70 -21.96
N SER A 86 12.24 14.78 -22.97
CA SER A 86 10.81 14.92 -22.75
C SER A 86 10.08 13.87 -23.58
N GLU A 87 9.33 13.01 -22.90
CA GLU A 87 8.65 11.88 -23.54
C GLU A 87 7.26 11.70 -22.97
N ILE A 88 6.35 11.14 -23.75
CA ILE A 88 5.08 10.66 -23.26
C ILE A 88 5.20 9.18 -22.95
N CYS A 89 4.98 8.85 -21.70
CA CYS A 89 5.07 7.51 -21.16
C CYS A 89 3.67 6.93 -20.96
N GLU A 90 3.46 5.72 -21.43
CA GLU A 90 2.26 4.95 -21.14
C GLU A 90 2.54 4.03 -19.95
N VAL A 91 1.77 4.21 -18.90
CA VAL A 91 1.81 3.39 -17.70
C VAL A 91 0.63 2.44 -17.73
N SER A 92 0.89 1.16 -17.92
CA SER A 92 -0.12 0.13 -17.80
C SER A 92 -0.02 -0.55 -16.44
N ARG A 93 -1.06 -0.39 -15.64
CA ARG A 93 -1.24 -1.18 -14.40
C ARG A 93 -2.13 -2.34 -14.72
N ILE A 94 -1.79 -3.51 -14.19
CA ILE A 94 -2.74 -4.62 -14.23
C ILE A 94 -3.98 -4.11 -13.53
N GLY A 95 -5.00 -3.89 -14.34
CA GLY A 95 -6.28 -3.60 -13.86
C GLY A 95 -6.78 -2.18 -13.93
N SER A 96 -6.07 -1.18 -14.27
CA SER A 96 -6.55 0.21 -14.28
C SER A 96 -6.40 0.93 -15.62
N GLY A 97 -6.49 0.22 -16.71
CA GLY A 97 -6.35 0.85 -18.02
C GLY A 97 -4.97 1.51 -18.22
N LYS A 98 -4.76 2.00 -19.41
CA LYS A 98 -3.55 2.73 -19.76
C LYS A 98 -3.67 4.18 -19.29
N GLN A 99 -2.72 4.64 -18.51
CA GLN A 99 -2.59 6.04 -18.13
C GLN A 99 -1.37 6.63 -18.83
N ARG A 100 -1.52 7.82 -19.37
CA ARG A 100 -0.44 8.53 -20.07
C ARG A 100 0.11 9.63 -19.18
N TYR A 101 1.42 9.78 -19.21
CA TYR A 101 2.15 10.78 -18.44
C TYR A 101 3.17 11.47 -19.33
N LEU A 102 3.28 12.77 -19.18
CA LEU A 102 4.44 13.53 -19.66
C LEU A 102 5.55 13.38 -18.61
N GLU A 103 6.70 12.90 -19.03
CA GLU A 103 7.92 12.84 -18.24
C GLU A 103 8.93 13.82 -18.81
N ILE A 104 9.44 14.71 -17.98
CA ILE A 104 10.47 15.69 -18.33
C ILE A 104 11.64 15.46 -17.38
N ASP A 105 12.75 15.01 -17.93
CA ASP A 105 14.00 14.81 -17.21
C ASP A 105 14.99 15.87 -17.61
N VAL A 106 15.56 16.58 -16.64
CA VAL A 106 16.65 17.52 -16.84
C VAL A 106 17.89 17.00 -16.13
N ALA A 107 18.95 16.75 -16.87
CA ALA A 107 20.24 16.28 -16.37
C ALA A 107 21.31 17.36 -16.54
N ILE A 108 22.33 17.35 -15.68
CA ILE A 108 23.49 18.24 -15.75
C ILE A 108 24.68 17.45 -16.30
N GLU A 109 25.36 17.94 -17.35
CA GLU A 109 26.59 17.35 -17.84
C GLU A 109 27.81 17.99 -17.14
N PRO A 110 28.92 17.24 -16.90
CA PRO A 110 29.19 15.86 -17.30
C PRO A 110 28.60 14.83 -16.35
N TRP A 111 28.16 13.73 -16.93
CA TRP A 111 27.58 12.57 -16.24
C TRP A 111 28.63 11.89 -15.35
N ASP A 112 28.79 12.42 -14.13
CA ASP A 112 29.33 11.61 -13.03
C ASP A 112 28.19 11.21 -12.13
N TYR A 113 27.66 10.01 -12.41
CA TYR A 113 26.70 9.27 -11.59
C TYR A 113 25.37 9.95 -11.16
N VAL A 114 24.32 9.79 -12.04
CA VAL A 114 23.08 9.14 -11.59
C VAL A 114 22.17 9.94 -10.64
N THR A 115 22.00 11.23 -10.84
CA THR A 115 20.74 11.81 -10.40
C THR A 115 20.24 12.76 -11.47
N PRO A 116 19.06 12.53 -12.09
CA PRO A 116 18.44 13.59 -12.85
C PRO A 116 18.34 14.80 -11.94
N ALA A 117 18.85 15.94 -12.39
CA ALA A 117 18.85 17.15 -11.57
C ALA A 117 17.41 17.53 -11.20
N GLN A 118 16.46 17.23 -12.07
CA GLN A 118 15.03 17.41 -11.85
C GLN A 118 14.22 16.46 -12.74
N VAL A 119 13.18 15.85 -12.16
CA VAL A 119 12.20 15.00 -12.87
C VAL A 119 10.81 15.55 -12.61
N LEU A 120 10.07 15.81 -13.68
CA LEU A 120 8.67 16.20 -13.59
C LEU A 120 7.81 15.17 -14.32
N THR A 121 6.91 14.51 -13.60
CA THR A 121 5.97 13.53 -14.17
C THR A 121 4.54 14.02 -13.97
N ILE A 122 3.83 14.34 -15.05
CA ILE A 122 2.47 14.88 -15.02
C ILE A 122 1.55 14.00 -15.86
N PRO A 123 0.34 13.63 -15.36
CA PRO A 123 -0.67 12.98 -16.18
C PRO A 123 -1.04 13.85 -17.39
N VAL A 124 -1.30 13.19 -18.52
CA VAL A 124 -1.84 13.86 -19.73
C VAL A 124 -3.19 13.25 -20.12
N ASP A 125 -4.06 14.08 -20.71
CA ASP A 125 -5.32 13.64 -21.26
C ASP A 125 -5.15 12.90 -22.61
N ALA A 126 -6.27 12.54 -23.24
CA ALA A 126 -6.27 11.85 -24.53
C ALA A 126 -5.61 12.69 -25.65
N ASP A 127 -5.65 14.01 -25.53
CA ASP A 127 -5.10 14.97 -26.49
C ASP A 127 -3.68 15.41 -26.15
N ASN A 128 -3.03 14.73 -25.20
CA ASN A 128 -1.69 15.02 -24.66
C ASN A 128 -1.57 16.37 -23.93
N ASN A 129 -2.67 16.94 -23.44
CA ASN A 129 -2.59 18.13 -22.59
C ASN A 129 -2.25 17.74 -21.16
N PRO A 130 -1.31 18.45 -20.50
CA PRO A 130 -0.97 18.21 -19.10
C PRO A 130 -2.16 18.44 -18.17
N VAL A 131 -2.42 17.49 -17.29
CA VAL A 131 -3.48 17.55 -16.28
C VAL A 131 -2.81 17.74 -14.91
N THR A 132 -2.71 18.99 -14.48
CA THR A 132 -2.11 19.36 -13.19
C THR A 132 -3.03 19.13 -12.01
N LYS A 133 -4.33 18.94 -12.29
CA LYS A 133 -5.34 18.68 -11.27
C LYS A 133 -5.21 17.29 -10.67
N THR A 134 -5.15 17.22 -9.36
CA THR A 134 -5.05 15.96 -8.63
C THR A 134 -6.29 15.11 -8.85
N ILE A 135 -6.08 13.87 -9.29
CA ILE A 135 -7.15 12.86 -9.35
C ILE A 135 -7.14 12.10 -8.03
N PRO A 136 -8.22 12.15 -7.23
CA PRO A 136 -8.26 11.41 -5.97
C PRO A 136 -8.03 9.92 -6.19
N GLY A 137 -7.18 9.33 -5.34
CA GLY A 137 -6.79 7.92 -5.43
C GLY A 137 -7.87 6.92 -4.99
N TYR A 138 -9.13 7.10 -5.41
CA TYR A 138 -10.24 6.20 -5.06
C TYR A 138 -9.96 4.75 -5.43
N THR A 139 -9.35 4.51 -6.58
CA THR A 139 -9.00 3.16 -7.04
C THR A 139 -7.98 2.50 -6.12
N SER A 140 -6.99 3.25 -5.65
CA SER A 140 -5.98 2.78 -4.70
C SER A 140 -6.60 2.42 -3.34
N LEU A 141 -7.51 3.27 -2.84
CA LEU A 141 -8.22 3.01 -1.59
C LEU A 141 -9.10 1.76 -1.71
N MET A 142 -9.91 1.65 -2.78
CA MET A 142 -10.79 0.51 -3.00
C MET A 142 -10.00 -0.80 -3.17
N SER A 143 -8.91 -0.77 -3.93
CA SER A 143 -8.00 -1.91 -4.09
C SER A 143 -7.42 -2.36 -2.74
N SER A 144 -6.97 -1.42 -1.93
CA SER A 144 -6.40 -1.72 -0.60
C SER A 144 -7.43 -2.32 0.36
N ILE A 145 -8.65 -1.78 0.38
CA ILE A 145 -9.77 -2.30 1.19
C ILE A 145 -10.14 -3.70 0.72
N ALA A 146 -10.30 -3.90 -0.61
CA ALA A 146 -10.68 -5.18 -1.19
C ALA A 146 -9.63 -6.25 -0.90
N ASN A 147 -8.34 -5.96 -1.12
CA ASN A 147 -7.25 -6.89 -0.83
C ASN A 147 -7.21 -7.27 0.66
N THR A 148 -7.33 -6.28 1.55
CA THR A 148 -7.36 -6.53 2.99
C THR A 148 -8.57 -7.39 3.39
N ALA A 149 -9.74 -7.13 2.82
CA ALA A 149 -10.95 -7.90 3.08
C ALA A 149 -10.82 -9.35 2.60
N LEU A 150 -10.25 -9.56 1.41
CA LEU A 150 -10.01 -10.89 0.85
C LEU A 150 -9.06 -11.71 1.72
N ILE A 151 -7.93 -11.12 2.14
CA ILE A 151 -6.97 -11.78 3.02
C ILE A 151 -7.61 -12.09 4.37
N ALA A 152 -8.32 -11.15 4.96
CA ALA A 152 -9.01 -11.35 6.23
C ALA A 152 -10.07 -12.45 6.14
N LEU A 153 -10.83 -12.48 5.05
CA LEU A 153 -11.84 -13.52 4.79
C LEU A 153 -11.17 -14.90 4.66
N ALA A 154 -10.11 -15.01 3.86
CA ALA A 154 -9.37 -16.25 3.68
C ALA A 154 -8.82 -16.75 5.02
N PHE A 155 -8.14 -15.89 5.79
CA PHE A 155 -7.61 -16.27 7.10
C PHE A 155 -8.71 -16.65 8.09
N ALA A 156 -9.87 -15.99 8.04
CA ALA A 156 -11.02 -16.33 8.87
C ALA A 156 -11.57 -17.70 8.53
N CYS A 157 -11.72 -18.02 7.24
CA CYS A 157 -12.16 -19.33 6.78
C CYS A 157 -11.27 -20.46 7.30
N PHE A 158 -9.93 -20.24 7.26
CA PHE A 158 -8.97 -21.22 7.74
C PHE A 158 -8.70 -21.17 9.27
N SER A 159 -9.18 -20.15 9.97
CA SER A 159 -9.03 -20.09 11.43
C SER A 159 -10.30 -20.46 12.21
N ALA A 160 -11.44 -20.55 11.53
CA ALA A 160 -12.72 -20.90 12.13
C ALA A 160 -12.88 -22.43 12.34
N LYS A 161 -13.75 -22.80 13.26
CA LYS A 161 -14.15 -24.19 13.53
C LYS A 161 -12.96 -25.15 13.73
N GLY A 162 -11.91 -24.65 14.38
CA GLY A 162 -10.74 -25.47 14.70
C GLY A 162 -9.78 -25.71 13.55
N ARG A 163 -10.03 -25.19 12.37
CA ARG A 163 -9.09 -25.26 11.26
C ARG A 163 -7.84 -24.43 11.53
N ARG A 164 -6.82 -24.61 10.75
CA ARG A 164 -5.54 -23.91 10.85
C ARG A 164 -5.12 -23.42 9.48
N THR A 165 -4.59 -22.20 9.39
CA THR A 165 -3.85 -21.76 8.20
C THR A 165 -2.60 -22.59 8.05
N PHE A 166 -2.04 -22.61 6.85
CA PHE A 166 -0.85 -23.44 6.55
C PHE A 166 0.31 -23.11 7.49
N GLY A 167 0.64 -21.83 7.66
CA GLY A 167 1.71 -21.42 8.58
C GLY A 167 1.43 -21.82 10.02
N LYS A 168 0.18 -21.67 10.50
CA LYS A 168 -0.18 -22.12 11.85
C LYS A 168 -0.07 -23.65 11.99
N ALA A 169 -0.34 -24.40 10.93
CA ALA A 169 -0.20 -25.86 10.93
C ALA A 169 1.27 -26.25 11.03
N VAL A 170 2.16 -25.65 10.22
CA VAL A 170 3.62 -25.90 10.24
C VAL A 170 4.24 -25.57 11.59
N PHE A 171 3.80 -24.48 12.22
CA PHE A 171 4.34 -24.05 13.52
C PHE A 171 3.55 -24.61 14.72
N PHE A 172 2.65 -25.56 14.52
CA PHE A 172 1.86 -26.20 15.57
C PHE A 172 1.10 -25.20 16.43
N LEU A 173 0.45 -24.22 15.80
CA LEU A 173 -0.33 -23.19 16.46
C LEU A 173 -1.82 -23.34 16.12
N ARG A 174 -2.68 -22.98 17.07
CA ARG A 174 -4.13 -22.98 16.91
C ARG A 174 -4.74 -21.78 17.60
N VAL A 175 -5.78 -21.22 16.98
CA VAL A 175 -6.60 -20.17 17.60
C VAL A 175 -7.76 -20.84 18.35
N ARG A 176 -7.95 -20.47 19.61
CA ARG A 176 -9.08 -20.87 20.43
C ARG A 176 -9.70 -19.66 21.10
N SER A 177 -10.97 -19.74 21.45
CA SER A 177 -11.60 -18.80 22.37
C SER A 177 -10.98 -18.93 23.76
N VAL A 178 -11.09 -17.91 24.59
CA VAL A 178 -10.66 -17.94 25.99
C VAL A 178 -11.32 -19.11 26.73
N ASP A 179 -12.60 -19.45 26.41
CA ASP A 179 -13.35 -20.59 26.95
C ASP A 179 -12.86 -21.96 26.48
N GLY A 180 -11.79 -22.00 25.70
CA GLY A 180 -11.21 -23.25 25.15
C GLY A 180 -11.93 -23.82 23.95
N LYS A 181 -13.04 -23.22 23.50
CA LYS A 181 -13.80 -23.65 22.33
C LYS A 181 -13.15 -23.15 21.02
N ASP A 182 -13.49 -23.77 19.92
CA ASP A 182 -13.06 -23.29 18.61
C ASP A 182 -13.86 -22.03 18.23
N PRO A 183 -13.22 -20.97 17.70
CA PRO A 183 -13.91 -19.76 17.31
C PRO A 183 -14.88 -20.03 16.14
N ASN A 184 -16.07 -19.41 16.20
CA ASN A 184 -16.95 -19.40 15.05
C ASN A 184 -16.38 -18.48 13.94
N PHE A 185 -16.99 -18.54 12.75
CA PHE A 185 -16.53 -17.74 11.61
C PHE A 185 -16.58 -16.23 11.89
N GLY A 186 -17.63 -15.72 12.50
CA GLY A 186 -17.78 -14.29 12.81
C GLY A 186 -16.67 -13.79 13.75
N THR A 187 -16.37 -14.55 14.80
CA THR A 187 -15.27 -14.22 15.72
C THR A 187 -13.91 -14.27 15.02
N ALA A 188 -13.69 -15.30 14.18
CA ALA A 188 -12.45 -15.42 13.40
C ALA A 188 -12.31 -14.25 12.41
N PHE A 189 -13.38 -13.88 11.70
CA PHE A 189 -13.37 -12.78 10.74
C PHE A 189 -13.14 -11.42 11.43
N LYS A 190 -13.86 -11.14 12.52
CA LYS A 190 -13.64 -9.93 13.32
C LYS A 190 -12.19 -9.82 13.78
N ARG A 191 -11.61 -10.94 14.22
CA ARG A 191 -10.22 -11.01 14.67
C ARG A 191 -9.25 -10.66 13.53
N GLU A 192 -9.43 -11.23 12.34
CA GLU A 192 -8.55 -10.98 11.21
C GLU A 192 -8.71 -9.54 10.66
N ILE A 193 -9.92 -8.98 10.60
CA ILE A 193 -10.12 -7.57 10.23
C ILE A 193 -9.40 -6.65 11.23
N LEU A 194 -9.54 -6.89 12.53
CA LEU A 194 -8.84 -6.08 13.55
C LEU A 194 -7.32 -6.22 13.45
N LYS A 195 -6.81 -7.38 13.06
CA LYS A 195 -5.39 -7.61 12.83
C LYS A 195 -4.85 -6.75 11.68
N PHE A 196 -5.63 -6.57 10.62
CA PHE A 196 -5.26 -5.79 9.45
C PHE A 196 -5.70 -4.31 9.52
N SER A 197 -6.32 -3.89 10.62
CA SER A 197 -6.80 -2.51 10.78
C SER A 197 -5.72 -1.44 10.57
N PRO A 198 -4.43 -1.61 10.92
CA PRO A 198 -3.40 -0.62 10.59
C PRO A 198 -3.24 -0.39 9.09
N ASN A 199 -3.36 -1.44 8.27
CA ASN A 199 -3.28 -1.32 6.82
C ASN A 199 -4.48 -0.55 6.24
N LEU A 200 -5.68 -0.79 6.78
CA LEU A 200 -6.87 -0.02 6.39
C LEU A 200 -6.74 1.44 6.78
N LEU A 201 -6.17 1.71 7.95
CA LEU A 201 -5.93 3.08 8.41
C LEU A 201 -4.91 3.80 7.54
N LEU A 202 -3.81 3.13 7.17
CA LEU A 202 -2.84 3.67 6.22
C LEU A 202 -3.50 4.01 4.88
N SER A 203 -4.30 3.09 4.34
CA SER A 203 -4.99 3.33 3.07
C SER A 203 -5.90 4.55 3.13
N LEU A 204 -6.56 4.76 4.26
CA LEU A 204 -7.39 5.94 4.50
C LEU A 204 -6.53 7.21 4.59
N VAL A 205 -5.39 7.16 5.27
CA VAL A 205 -4.45 8.29 5.37
C VAL A 205 -3.90 8.65 3.99
N VAL A 206 -3.43 7.68 3.23
CA VAL A 206 -2.93 7.89 1.86
C VAL A 206 -4.01 8.49 0.97
N PHE A 207 -5.24 7.97 1.07
CA PHE A 207 -6.38 8.54 0.34
C PHE A 207 -6.64 10.00 0.75
N THR A 208 -6.63 10.31 2.04
CA THR A 208 -6.83 11.68 2.53
C THR A 208 -5.73 12.62 2.00
N ILE A 209 -4.48 12.15 1.98
CA ILE A 209 -3.36 12.91 1.39
C ILE A 209 -3.59 13.12 -0.11
N SER A 210 -4.09 12.11 -0.83
CA SER A 210 -4.38 12.24 -2.27
C SER A 210 -5.52 13.21 -2.63
N LEU A 211 -6.25 13.71 -1.65
CA LEU A 211 -7.24 14.78 -1.86
C LEU A 211 -6.61 16.17 -1.97
N PHE A 212 -5.36 16.31 -1.49
CA PHE A 212 -4.62 17.56 -1.62
C PHE A 212 -3.85 17.59 -2.95
N PRO A 213 -3.70 18.76 -3.57
CA PRO A 213 -2.93 18.89 -4.80
C PRO A 213 -1.47 18.45 -4.57
N VAL A 214 -0.96 17.65 -5.49
CA VAL A 214 0.46 17.24 -5.48
C VAL A 214 1.36 18.42 -5.83
N TYR A 215 0.86 19.28 -6.73
CA TYR A 215 1.58 20.46 -7.16
C TYR A 215 0.95 21.73 -6.56
N PRO A 216 1.74 22.75 -6.30
CA PRO A 216 1.27 23.99 -5.66
C PRO A 216 0.41 24.87 -6.59
N THR A 217 0.32 24.54 -7.88
CA THR A 217 -0.46 25.25 -8.88
C THR A 217 -1.16 24.31 -9.85
N GLU A 218 -2.33 24.72 -10.36
CA GLU A 218 -3.03 24.03 -11.44
C GLU A 218 -2.59 24.54 -12.83
N ASP A 219 -1.83 25.64 -12.89
CA ASP A 219 -1.27 26.19 -14.12
C ASP A 219 0.04 25.48 -14.46
N PHE A 220 0.06 24.85 -15.63
CA PHE A 220 1.21 24.09 -16.11
C PHE A 220 2.44 24.98 -16.36
N ASP A 221 2.24 26.18 -16.91
CA ASP A 221 3.36 27.10 -17.20
C ASP A 221 3.98 27.63 -15.89
N ALA A 222 3.13 27.98 -14.94
CA ALA A 222 3.61 28.36 -13.61
C ALA A 222 4.38 27.22 -12.93
N LEU A 223 3.93 25.97 -13.12
CA LEU A 223 4.61 24.79 -12.60
C LEU A 223 5.99 24.59 -13.24
N LEU A 224 6.11 24.70 -14.57
CA LEU A 224 7.41 24.67 -15.27
C LEU A 224 8.37 25.74 -14.75
N GLY A 225 7.87 26.96 -14.55
CA GLY A 225 8.62 28.06 -13.94
C GLY A 225 9.13 27.76 -12.54
N MET A 226 8.35 27.04 -11.73
CA MET A 226 8.79 26.59 -10.40
C MET A 226 9.91 25.57 -10.48
N PHE A 227 9.81 24.57 -11.35
CA PHE A 227 10.86 23.55 -11.56
C PHE A 227 12.14 24.20 -12.08
N ARG A 228 12.04 25.14 -13.03
CA ARG A 228 13.17 25.95 -13.49
C ARG A 228 13.91 26.65 -12.35
N ASN A 229 13.19 27.13 -11.34
CA ASN A 229 13.73 27.80 -10.15
C ASN A 229 14.18 26.84 -9.04
N GLY A 230 14.24 25.53 -9.33
CA GLY A 230 14.73 24.50 -8.40
C GLY A 230 13.68 23.97 -7.44
N TYR A 231 12.40 24.10 -7.78
CA TYR A 231 11.36 23.43 -7.01
C TYR A 231 11.55 21.90 -7.13
N THR A 232 11.68 21.27 -6.00
CA THR A 232 11.61 19.80 -5.89
C THR A 232 10.39 19.47 -5.03
N PRO A 233 9.49 18.61 -5.50
CA PRO A 233 8.42 18.11 -4.64
C PRO A 233 9.06 17.49 -3.40
N GLU A 234 8.80 18.04 -2.22
CA GLU A 234 9.38 17.51 -0.98
C GLU A 234 8.80 16.12 -0.70
N ASP A 235 9.58 15.09 -0.94
CA ASP A 235 9.27 13.71 -0.56
C ASP A 235 9.34 13.46 0.96
N ASN A 236 9.72 14.46 1.75
CA ASN A 236 9.86 14.35 3.20
C ASN A 236 8.56 13.90 3.90
N GLY A 237 7.40 14.28 3.36
CA GLY A 237 6.11 13.89 3.89
C GLY A 237 5.82 12.39 3.75
N THR A 238 6.22 11.78 2.64
CA THR A 238 6.05 10.35 2.37
C THR A 238 6.93 9.50 3.28
N ALA A 239 8.21 9.83 3.41
CA ALA A 239 9.14 9.10 4.28
C ALA A 239 8.71 9.14 5.75
N ILE A 240 8.32 10.31 6.25
CA ILE A 240 7.82 10.48 7.62
C ILE A 240 6.53 9.70 7.82
N SER A 241 5.61 9.72 6.86
CA SER A 241 4.35 8.98 6.93
C SER A 241 4.57 7.46 6.99
N TYR A 242 5.47 6.91 6.17
CA TYR A 242 5.86 5.50 6.24
C TYR A 242 6.54 5.14 7.56
N PHE A 243 7.37 6.01 8.10
CA PHE A 243 8.02 5.79 9.39
C PHE A 243 7.01 5.75 10.53
N ILE A 244 6.11 6.74 10.60
CA ILE A 244 5.03 6.78 11.61
C ILE A 244 4.13 5.54 11.48
N TRP A 245 3.78 5.15 10.26
CA TRP A 245 2.99 3.95 10.03
C TRP A 245 3.71 2.68 10.49
N THR A 246 4.99 2.54 10.20
CA THR A 246 5.79 1.38 10.64
C THR A 246 5.79 1.28 12.16
N ILE A 247 5.98 2.40 12.86
CA ILE A 247 5.90 2.45 14.33
C ILE A 247 4.49 2.06 14.81
N ALA A 248 3.44 2.58 14.19
CA ALA A 248 2.05 2.27 14.55
C ALA A 248 1.73 0.77 14.37
N VAL A 249 2.21 0.16 13.28
CA VAL A 249 2.06 -1.29 13.03
C VAL A 249 2.84 -2.10 14.05
N MET A 250 4.07 -1.73 14.34
CA MET A 250 4.90 -2.38 15.36
C MET A 250 4.27 -2.27 16.75
N ALA A 251 3.74 -1.10 17.08
CA ALA A 251 3.02 -0.88 18.33
C ALA A 251 1.72 -1.72 18.39
N TRP A 252 0.97 -1.79 17.30
CA TRP A 252 -0.27 -2.56 17.24
C TRP A 252 -0.05 -4.07 17.41
N TRP A 253 1.01 -4.60 16.83
CA TRP A 253 1.29 -6.02 16.84
C TRP A 253 2.25 -6.45 17.97
N GLY A 254 3.24 -5.63 18.27
CA GLY A 254 4.34 -5.99 19.19
C GLY A 254 4.08 -5.57 20.63
N TRP A 255 3.66 -4.33 20.87
CA TRP A 255 3.49 -3.78 22.21
C TRP A 255 2.53 -4.59 23.10
N PRO A 256 1.35 -4.99 22.64
CA PRO A 256 0.44 -5.79 23.45
C PRO A 256 1.00 -7.16 23.81
N PHE A 257 1.89 -7.67 22.99
CA PHE A 257 2.59 -8.93 23.24
C PHE A 257 3.48 -8.87 24.48
N ILE A 258 4.15 -7.73 24.65
CA ILE A 258 5.03 -7.47 25.80
C ILE A 258 4.18 -7.21 27.04
N VAL A 259 3.19 -6.30 26.93
CA VAL A 259 2.38 -5.84 28.07
C VAL A 259 1.42 -6.92 28.57
N TRP A 260 0.79 -7.69 27.65
CA TRP A 260 -0.25 -8.66 27.99
C TRP A 260 0.21 -10.13 27.89
N LYS A 261 1.50 -10.39 28.07
CA LYS A 261 2.05 -11.74 28.13
C LYS A 261 1.55 -12.66 27.02
N GLY A 262 1.67 -12.20 25.79
CA GLY A 262 1.38 -13.01 24.62
C GLY A 262 -0.02 -12.88 24.00
N GLN A 263 -0.89 -12.01 24.51
CA GLN A 263 -2.12 -11.63 23.81
C GLN A 263 -1.93 -10.33 23.03
N THR A 264 -2.44 -10.30 21.79
CA THR A 264 -2.50 -9.07 20.97
C THR A 264 -3.82 -8.35 21.18
N PHE A 265 -3.93 -7.09 20.76
CA PHE A 265 -5.16 -6.30 20.86
C PHE A 265 -6.35 -7.01 20.23
N TYR A 266 -6.19 -7.53 19.02
CA TYR A 266 -7.25 -8.24 18.31
C TYR A 266 -7.61 -9.57 18.97
N ASP A 267 -6.65 -10.28 19.56
CA ASP A 267 -6.93 -11.50 20.34
C ASP A 267 -7.78 -11.17 21.58
N ARG A 268 -7.45 -10.09 22.27
CA ARG A 268 -8.16 -9.67 23.48
C ARG A 268 -9.59 -9.18 23.18
N ILE A 269 -9.76 -8.32 22.16
CA ILE A 269 -11.08 -7.80 21.75
C ILE A 269 -12.00 -8.93 21.29
N CYS A 270 -11.45 -9.98 20.70
CA CYS A 270 -12.21 -11.14 20.22
C CYS A 270 -12.29 -12.29 21.23
N ALA A 271 -11.81 -12.09 22.46
CA ALA A 271 -11.74 -13.12 23.49
C ALA A 271 -11.08 -14.42 22.96
N CYS A 272 -10.00 -14.28 22.17
CA CYS A 272 -9.26 -15.39 21.58
C CYS A 272 -7.87 -15.50 22.18
N LYS A 273 -7.28 -16.70 22.06
CA LYS A 273 -5.91 -16.99 22.40
C LYS A 273 -5.29 -17.91 21.37
N VAL A 274 -3.99 -17.77 21.15
CA VAL A 274 -3.22 -18.70 20.32
C VAL A 274 -2.50 -19.67 21.23
N VAL A 275 -2.72 -20.94 21.00
CA VAL A 275 -2.18 -22.04 21.80
C VAL A 275 -1.35 -22.98 20.91
N SER A 276 -0.48 -23.76 21.54
CA SER A 276 0.16 -24.91 20.86
C SER A 276 -0.93 -25.95 20.54
N ALA A 277 -0.85 -26.56 19.37
CA ALA A 277 -1.76 -27.59 18.88
C ALA A 277 -1.15 -28.97 19.06
#